data_12b4315513e085f041802ca74dd896ab
#
_entry.id   12b4315513e085f041802ca74dd896ab
#
_cell.length_a   1.000
_cell.length_b   1.000
_cell.length_c   1.000
_cell.angle_alpha   90.00
_cell.angle_beta   90.00
_cell.angle_gamma   90.00
#
_symmetry.space_group_name_H-M   'P 1'
#
loop_
_entity.id
_entity.type
_entity.pdbx_description
1 polymer ?
#
loop_
_entity_poly.entity_id
_entity_poly.type
_entity_poly.pdbx_seq_one_letter_code
_entity_poly.pdbx_strand_id
1 'polypeptide(L)'
;VMTHELRINTDLSDTMSLTAGAFISDLELLEHNMFTYPGTLVSDVGWSTANYVLTDTSVFGYQALGKTKEYAGEGWNSGRGPYAPPVAFINDIKRTDKQKGVFGEVNIAMSDTVELTLGARWYDIEVDLEGSANAIAGTGFGGGDQQRFGTNLSGAFNAPGEVTGNPVLDALDYPDKAVSDGVIGKATLAWNKSEDVMYYVTWSEGFRPGLLNRPAGAVSTDGTYTVRPVTDSDEITNYEFGWKTVLRDGQLRFNGAAFFVDISGLQTSIFDPSMANLFFSDNAADAEISGVEGDFTYYTNTDGLVVSGAFSMLDSEIKKSLTTDDVVAGMPLAFAPEMQGNIAVRKEWGM
;
A
#
# COMPACT_ATOMS: atom_id res chain seq x y z
N VAL A 1 9.92 -10.46 -12.00
CA VAL A 1 8.67 -11.02 -11.44
C VAL A 1 8.47 -12.42 -11.98
N MET A 2 8.26 -13.37 -11.10
CA MET A 2 7.89 -14.75 -11.44
C MET A 2 6.63 -15.10 -10.67
N THR A 3 5.59 -15.56 -11.37
CA THR A 3 4.34 -15.97 -10.74
C THR A 3 3.89 -17.30 -11.36
N HIS A 4 3.51 -18.23 -10.52
CA HIS A 4 2.92 -19.50 -10.93
C HIS A 4 1.59 -19.68 -10.22
N GLU A 5 0.56 -20.03 -10.97
CA GLU A 5 -0.76 -20.36 -10.44
C GLU A 5 -1.23 -21.68 -11.05
N LEU A 6 -1.77 -22.53 -10.19
CA LEU A 6 -2.53 -23.71 -10.60
C LEU A 6 -3.97 -23.53 -10.14
N ARG A 7 -4.92 -23.66 -11.06
CA ARG A 7 -6.36 -23.51 -10.79
C ARG A 7 -7.13 -24.70 -11.34
N ILE A 8 -8.12 -25.13 -10.58
CA ILE A 8 -9.06 -26.19 -10.94
C ILE A 8 -10.47 -25.60 -10.84
N ASN A 9 -11.27 -25.80 -11.87
CA ASN A 9 -12.71 -25.51 -11.87
C ASN A 9 -13.43 -26.85 -12.13
N THR A 10 -14.43 -27.15 -11.31
CA THR A 10 -15.21 -28.38 -11.44
C THR A 10 -16.62 -28.20 -10.91
N ASP A 11 -17.56 -28.87 -11.52
CA ASP A 11 -18.91 -28.98 -10.98
C ASP A 11 -18.93 -30.10 -9.95
N LEU A 12 -19.37 -29.79 -8.74
CA LEU A 12 -19.54 -30.75 -7.66
C LEU A 12 -20.92 -31.43 -7.74
N SER A 13 -21.90 -30.70 -8.28
CA SER A 13 -23.25 -31.17 -8.55
C SER A 13 -23.94 -30.26 -9.58
N ASP A 14 -25.18 -30.54 -9.94
CA ASP A 14 -25.98 -29.70 -10.83
C ASP A 14 -26.21 -28.28 -10.28
N THR A 15 -26.02 -28.09 -8.97
CA THR A 15 -26.25 -26.78 -8.28
C THR A 15 -25.02 -26.23 -7.62
N MET A 16 -23.86 -26.90 -7.71
CA MET A 16 -22.64 -26.47 -7.04
C MET A 16 -21.43 -26.57 -7.95
N SER A 17 -20.66 -25.49 -8.05
CA SER A 17 -19.35 -25.48 -8.68
C SER A 17 -18.26 -25.03 -7.72
N LEU A 18 -17.07 -25.55 -7.91
CA LEU A 18 -15.87 -25.24 -7.12
C LEU A 18 -14.77 -24.71 -8.03
N THR A 19 -14.22 -23.56 -7.63
CA THR A 19 -12.92 -23.07 -8.09
C THR A 19 -11.93 -23.20 -6.94
N ALA A 20 -10.81 -23.88 -7.13
CA ALA A 20 -9.75 -23.95 -6.12
C ALA A 20 -8.39 -23.79 -6.79
N GLY A 21 -7.43 -23.25 -6.06
CA GLY A 21 -6.09 -23.07 -6.61
C GLY A 21 -5.06 -22.73 -5.56
N ALA A 22 -3.82 -22.73 -6.05
CA ALA A 22 -2.66 -22.28 -5.29
C ALA A 22 -1.79 -21.41 -6.19
N PHE A 23 -1.13 -20.43 -5.60
CA PHE A 23 -0.18 -19.59 -6.31
C PHE A 23 1.07 -19.32 -5.48
N ILE A 24 2.16 -19.07 -6.18
CA ILE A 24 3.40 -18.51 -5.64
C ILE A 24 3.83 -17.34 -6.50
N SER A 25 4.37 -16.31 -5.87
CA SER A 25 4.92 -15.16 -6.57
C SER A 25 6.23 -14.74 -5.92
N ASP A 26 7.19 -14.36 -6.75
CA ASP A 26 8.46 -13.77 -6.37
C ASP A 26 8.65 -12.49 -7.21
N LEU A 27 8.62 -11.34 -6.54
CA LEU A 27 8.84 -10.04 -7.13
C LEU A 27 10.13 -9.46 -6.58
N GLU A 28 11.06 -9.15 -7.45
CA GLU A 28 12.22 -8.33 -7.14
C GLU A 28 12.06 -6.97 -7.82
N LEU A 29 12.13 -5.89 -7.05
CA LEU A 29 12.12 -4.52 -7.49
C LEU A 29 13.47 -3.88 -7.14
N LEU A 30 14.17 -3.41 -8.15
CA LEU A 30 15.37 -2.59 -8.00
C LEU A 30 14.98 -1.14 -8.21
N GLU A 31 15.21 -0.33 -7.20
CA GLU A 31 14.94 1.10 -7.23
C GLU A 31 16.26 1.87 -7.11
N HIS A 32 16.48 2.76 -8.04
CA HIS A 32 17.65 3.63 -8.06
C HIS A 32 17.22 5.08 -8.31
N ASN A 33 17.13 5.85 -7.24
CA ASN A 33 16.75 7.25 -7.28
C ASN A 33 17.91 8.12 -6.80
N MET A 34 18.18 9.21 -7.55
CA MET A 34 19.14 10.23 -7.16
C MET A 34 18.46 11.59 -7.24
N PHE A 35 18.62 12.39 -6.19
CA PHE A 35 18.27 13.80 -6.24
C PHE A 35 19.54 14.62 -6.33
N THR A 36 19.60 15.47 -7.34
CA THR A 36 20.71 16.42 -7.53
C THR A 36 20.28 17.80 -7.08
N TYR A 37 21.13 18.46 -6.31
CA TYR A 37 20.92 19.83 -5.89
C TYR A 37 22.12 20.68 -6.35
N PRO A 38 22.00 21.46 -7.42
CA PRO A 38 23.10 22.26 -7.97
C PRO A 38 23.74 23.21 -6.96
N GLY A 39 22.96 23.67 -5.95
CA GLY A 39 23.45 24.50 -4.86
C GLY A 39 24.52 23.84 -3.99
N THR A 40 24.67 22.52 -4.02
CA THR A 40 25.76 21.82 -3.32
C THR A 40 27.16 22.08 -3.91
N LEU A 41 27.23 22.63 -5.10
CA LEU A 41 28.46 23.01 -5.76
C LEU A 41 28.94 24.41 -5.36
N VAL A 42 28.12 25.20 -4.68
CA VAL A 42 28.45 26.57 -4.23
C VAL A 42 28.44 26.61 -2.69
N SER A 43 29.46 27.18 -2.11
CA SER A 43 29.78 27.14 -0.68
C SER A 43 28.82 27.89 0.26
N ASP A 44 27.84 28.62 -0.26
CA ASP A 44 27.05 29.58 0.52
C ASP A 44 25.69 29.06 1.02
N VAL A 45 25.37 27.77 0.87
CA VAL A 45 24.06 27.21 1.19
C VAL A 45 24.05 26.53 2.59
N GLY A 46 24.97 26.84 3.47
CA GLY A 46 25.01 26.31 4.86
C GLY A 46 25.31 24.80 4.95
N TRP A 47 25.38 24.13 3.86
CA TRP A 47 25.80 22.74 3.75
C TRP A 47 27.24 22.74 3.23
N SER A 48 28.19 22.59 4.16
CA SER A 48 29.61 22.52 3.80
C SER A 48 29.92 21.29 2.97
N THR A 49 30.05 21.48 1.68
CA THR A 49 29.68 20.46 0.72
C THR A 49 30.75 20.14 -0.26
N ALA A 50 31.86 20.85 -0.22
CA ALA A 50 32.87 20.72 -1.27
C ALA A 50 33.49 19.31 -1.37
N ASN A 51 33.35 18.46 -0.36
CA ASN A 51 34.09 17.19 -0.28
C ASN A 51 33.28 16.03 0.33
N TYR A 52 31.96 15.99 0.16
CA TYR A 52 31.21 14.81 0.58
C TYR A 52 31.19 13.73 -0.51
N VAL A 53 31.07 12.51 -0.09
CA VAL A 53 30.79 11.35 -0.94
C VAL A 53 29.72 10.51 -0.27
N LEU A 54 28.62 10.26 -0.97
CA LEU A 54 27.60 9.32 -0.54
C LEU A 54 27.97 7.92 -1.00
N THR A 55 27.96 6.96 -0.10
CA THR A 55 28.32 5.57 -0.37
C THR A 55 27.23 4.64 0.19
N ASP A 56 27.22 3.40 -0.28
CA ASP A 56 26.34 2.35 0.24
C ASP A 56 26.66 1.96 1.70
N THR A 57 27.77 2.42 2.23
CA THR A 57 28.26 2.12 3.57
C THR A 57 28.29 3.35 4.46
N SER A 58 27.17 4.08 4.58
CA SER A 58 27.10 5.23 5.46
C SER A 58 27.14 4.80 6.92
N VAL A 59 28.21 5.17 7.60
CA VAL A 59 28.40 4.88 9.03
C VAL A 59 27.45 5.67 9.90
N PHE A 60 26.99 6.83 9.43
CA PHE A 60 26.23 7.75 10.27
C PHE A 60 24.79 7.25 10.51
N GLY A 61 24.06 6.87 9.49
CA GLY A 61 22.73 6.27 9.64
C GLY A 61 22.76 4.96 10.43
N TYR A 62 23.86 4.24 10.31
CA TYR A 62 24.12 3.02 11.05
C TYR A 62 24.18 3.26 12.55
N GLN A 63 24.88 4.32 12.97
CA GLN A 63 24.95 4.71 14.38
C GLN A 63 23.61 5.21 14.91
N ALA A 64 22.82 5.89 14.08
CA ALA A 64 21.48 6.33 14.46
C ALA A 64 20.53 5.15 14.74
N LEU A 65 20.77 3.99 14.10
CA LEU A 65 20.07 2.74 14.37
C LEU A 65 20.67 1.94 15.54
N GLY A 66 21.70 2.46 16.22
CA GLY A 66 22.38 1.76 17.29
C GLY A 66 23.22 0.56 16.83
N LYS A 67 23.50 0.42 15.55
CA LYS A 67 24.32 -0.66 14.99
C LYS A 67 25.80 -0.28 14.96
N THR A 68 26.69 -1.26 14.92
CA THR A 68 28.13 -1.05 14.84
C THR A 68 28.64 -1.01 13.40
N LYS A 69 29.85 -0.48 13.22
CA LYS A 69 30.49 -0.41 11.90
C LYS A 69 30.75 -1.76 11.24
N GLU A 70 30.80 -2.83 12.01
CA GLU A 70 31.13 -4.17 11.50
C GLU A 70 30.06 -4.71 10.56
N TYR A 71 28.81 -4.24 10.70
CA TYR A 71 27.73 -4.61 9.80
C TYR A 71 27.57 -3.66 8.60
N ALA A 72 28.34 -2.57 8.54
CA ALA A 72 28.33 -1.68 7.40
C ALA A 72 28.90 -2.39 6.16
N GLY A 73 28.09 -2.50 5.12
CA GLY A 73 28.47 -3.20 3.90
C GLY A 73 28.04 -4.67 3.84
N GLU A 74 27.41 -5.21 4.90
CA GLU A 74 26.79 -6.52 4.82
C GLU A 74 25.51 -6.53 3.97
N GLY A 75 25.20 -7.68 3.40
CA GLY A 75 24.03 -7.90 2.57
C GLY A 75 24.19 -7.35 1.16
N TRP A 76 23.07 -7.18 0.47
CA TRP A 76 23.05 -6.72 -0.91
C TRP A 76 23.40 -5.24 -1.02
N ASN A 77 24.21 -4.89 -2.02
CA ASN A 77 24.37 -3.53 -2.51
C ASN A 77 24.41 -3.53 -4.06
N SER A 78 24.07 -2.42 -4.67
CA SER A 78 24.00 -2.30 -6.12
C SER A 78 25.39 -2.28 -6.80
N GLY A 79 26.45 -2.05 -6.06
CA GLY A 79 27.79 -1.78 -6.61
C GLY A 79 27.91 -0.42 -7.29
N ARG A 80 26.91 0.45 -7.16
CA ARG A 80 26.90 1.80 -7.71
C ARG A 80 27.55 2.79 -6.72
N GLY A 81 27.98 3.93 -7.25
CA GLY A 81 28.67 4.94 -6.44
C GLY A 81 30.18 4.78 -6.48
N PRO A 82 30.95 5.53 -5.71
CA PRO A 82 30.50 6.59 -4.80
C PRO A 82 29.90 7.81 -5.52
N TYR A 83 28.98 8.51 -4.87
CA TYR A 83 28.26 9.67 -5.42
C TYR A 83 28.81 10.96 -4.82
N ALA A 84 29.26 11.84 -5.69
CA ALA A 84 29.80 13.16 -5.35
C ALA A 84 28.81 14.28 -5.68
N PRO A 85 29.04 15.53 -5.24
CA PRO A 85 28.26 16.67 -5.70
C PRO A 85 28.06 16.69 -7.22
N PRO A 86 26.87 17.03 -7.74
CA PRO A 86 25.72 17.62 -7.04
C PRO A 86 24.70 16.62 -6.49
N VAL A 87 25.03 15.36 -6.33
CA VAL A 87 24.08 14.37 -5.80
C VAL A 87 23.88 14.60 -4.30
N ALA A 88 22.68 14.97 -3.92
CA ALA A 88 22.32 15.30 -2.55
C ALA A 88 21.61 14.17 -1.79
N PHE A 89 21.00 13.24 -2.51
CA PHE A 89 20.32 12.08 -1.96
C PHE A 89 20.42 10.91 -2.93
N ILE A 90 20.57 9.72 -2.39
CA ILE A 90 20.46 8.45 -3.11
C ILE A 90 19.45 7.54 -2.39
N ASN A 91 18.76 6.76 -3.21
CA ASN A 91 17.94 5.65 -2.78
C ASN A 91 18.24 4.48 -3.73
N ASP A 92 19.06 3.56 -3.27
CA ASP A 92 19.57 2.45 -4.05
C ASP A 92 19.23 1.16 -3.34
N ILE A 93 18.02 0.65 -3.62
CA ILE A 93 17.40 -0.42 -2.86
C ILE A 93 16.97 -1.59 -3.74
N LYS A 94 16.92 -2.74 -3.12
CA LYS A 94 16.27 -3.94 -3.61
C LYS A 94 15.16 -4.33 -2.64
N ARG A 95 13.94 -4.36 -3.14
CA ARG A 95 12.79 -4.91 -2.45
C ARG A 95 12.46 -6.28 -3.05
N THR A 96 12.25 -7.26 -2.18
CA THR A 96 11.80 -8.59 -2.56
C THR A 96 10.47 -8.89 -1.88
N ASP A 97 9.43 -9.18 -2.67
CA ASP A 97 8.12 -9.60 -2.15
C ASP A 97 7.87 -11.04 -2.58
N LYS A 98 7.79 -11.95 -1.61
CA LYS A 98 7.47 -13.37 -1.83
C LYS A 98 6.10 -13.67 -1.29
N GLN A 99 5.28 -14.31 -2.10
CA GLN A 99 3.91 -14.66 -1.72
C GLN A 99 3.62 -16.12 -2.01
N LYS A 100 2.86 -16.73 -1.11
CA LYS A 100 2.22 -18.02 -1.29
C LYS A 100 0.76 -17.89 -0.93
N GLY A 101 -0.10 -18.62 -1.62
CA GLY A 101 -1.52 -18.61 -1.30
C GLY A 101 -2.21 -19.86 -1.79
N VAL A 102 -3.24 -20.24 -1.03
CA VAL A 102 -4.20 -21.27 -1.42
C VAL A 102 -5.58 -20.65 -1.31
N PHE A 103 -6.42 -20.86 -2.30
CA PHE A 103 -7.76 -20.30 -2.31
C PHE A 103 -8.80 -21.31 -2.79
N GLY A 104 -10.02 -21.08 -2.38
CA GLY A 104 -11.18 -21.82 -2.85
C GLY A 104 -12.42 -20.94 -2.86
N GLU A 105 -13.27 -21.15 -3.85
CA GLU A 105 -14.57 -20.51 -3.97
C GLU A 105 -15.60 -21.54 -4.43
N VAL A 106 -16.74 -21.57 -3.74
CA VAL A 106 -17.89 -22.41 -4.07
C VAL A 106 -19.05 -21.52 -4.46
N ASN A 107 -19.62 -21.78 -5.65
CA ASN A 107 -20.86 -21.18 -6.10
C ASN A 107 -22.00 -22.19 -5.93
N ILE A 108 -23.07 -21.76 -5.31
CA ILE A 108 -24.22 -22.59 -4.94
C ILE A 108 -25.48 -21.96 -5.52
N ALA A 109 -26.09 -22.59 -6.51
CA ALA A 109 -27.41 -22.23 -6.99
C ALA A 109 -28.47 -22.68 -5.94
N MET A 110 -28.89 -21.75 -5.08
CA MET A 110 -29.88 -22.02 -4.05
C MET A 110 -31.30 -22.16 -4.62
N SER A 111 -31.55 -21.53 -5.77
CA SER A 111 -32.72 -21.65 -6.60
C SER A 111 -32.39 -21.17 -8.01
N ASP A 112 -33.39 -21.23 -8.94
CA ASP A 112 -33.24 -20.72 -10.31
C ASP A 112 -32.88 -19.21 -10.36
N THR A 113 -33.10 -18.48 -9.29
CA THR A 113 -32.91 -17.04 -9.22
C THR A 113 -31.96 -16.56 -8.15
N VAL A 114 -31.52 -17.43 -7.24
CA VAL A 114 -30.66 -17.07 -6.11
C VAL A 114 -29.39 -17.89 -6.11
N GLU A 115 -28.27 -17.23 -6.08
CA GLU A 115 -26.92 -17.81 -6.03
C GLU A 115 -26.17 -17.32 -4.80
N LEU A 116 -25.49 -18.23 -4.09
CA LEU A 116 -24.58 -17.94 -2.99
C LEU A 116 -23.17 -18.31 -3.41
N THR A 117 -22.25 -17.34 -3.34
CA THR A 117 -20.81 -17.54 -3.50
C THR A 117 -20.12 -17.44 -2.15
N LEU A 118 -19.33 -18.45 -1.79
CA LEU A 118 -18.48 -18.43 -0.61
C LEU A 118 -17.02 -18.66 -1.03
N GLY A 119 -16.13 -17.79 -0.60
CA GLY A 119 -14.71 -17.87 -0.91
C GLY A 119 -13.84 -17.68 0.32
N ALA A 120 -12.68 -18.31 0.32
CA ALA A 120 -11.62 -18.08 1.31
C ALA A 120 -10.24 -18.20 0.64
N ARG A 121 -9.28 -17.43 1.16
CA ARG A 121 -7.88 -17.46 0.76
C ARG A 121 -6.99 -17.44 1.99
N TRP A 122 -6.13 -18.44 2.10
CA TRP A 122 -4.96 -18.38 2.96
C TRP A 122 -3.80 -17.74 2.21
N TYR A 123 -3.01 -16.93 2.91
CA TYR A 123 -1.84 -16.25 2.36
C TYR A 123 -0.69 -16.27 3.36
N ASP A 124 0.53 -16.20 2.82
CA ASP A 124 1.80 -16.03 3.53
C ASP A 124 2.68 -15.13 2.63
N ILE A 125 3.05 -13.97 3.15
CA ILE A 125 3.75 -12.92 2.43
C ILE A 125 4.97 -12.49 3.23
N GLU A 126 6.12 -12.51 2.59
CA GLU A 126 7.37 -11.96 3.11
C GLU A 126 7.79 -10.76 2.28
N VAL A 127 8.09 -9.64 2.92
CA VAL A 127 8.66 -8.44 2.30
C VAL A 127 10.04 -8.19 2.90
N ASP A 128 11.04 -8.11 2.04
CA ASP A 128 12.43 -7.81 2.38
C ASP A 128 12.87 -6.50 1.73
N LEU A 129 13.72 -5.73 2.42
CA LEU A 129 14.22 -4.44 1.97
C LEU A 129 15.73 -4.36 2.22
N GLU A 130 16.50 -4.38 1.14
CA GLU A 130 17.95 -4.34 1.17
C GLU A 130 18.50 -3.12 0.41
N GLY A 131 19.78 -2.83 0.53
CA GLY A 131 20.46 -1.73 -0.15
C GLY A 131 20.72 -0.54 0.76
N SER A 132 20.66 0.67 0.23
CA SER A 132 21.04 1.88 0.97
C SER A 132 20.17 3.07 0.63
N ALA A 133 19.90 3.91 1.63
CA ALA A 133 19.37 5.24 1.47
C ALA A 133 20.30 6.25 2.15
N ASN A 134 20.69 7.32 1.46
CA ASN A 134 21.72 8.23 1.96
C ASN A 134 21.46 9.67 1.51
N ALA A 135 21.73 10.65 2.37
CA ALA A 135 21.54 12.07 2.10
C ALA A 135 22.67 12.91 2.69
N ILE A 136 22.87 14.10 2.14
CA ILE A 136 23.78 15.10 2.71
C ILE A 136 23.13 15.93 3.80
N ALA A 137 21.80 16.01 3.84
CA ALA A 137 21.05 16.74 4.85
C ALA A 137 21.07 15.96 6.18
N GLY A 138 21.34 16.65 7.26
CA GLY A 138 21.20 16.11 8.60
C GLY A 138 19.74 16.11 9.07
N THR A 139 19.52 15.73 10.31
CA THR A 139 18.24 15.78 10.99
C THR A 139 17.70 17.21 11.00
N GLY A 140 16.68 17.44 10.20
CA GLY A 140 16.02 18.73 10.06
C GLY A 140 16.49 19.53 8.84
N PHE A 141 15.58 19.95 8.04
CA PHE A 141 15.80 20.94 6.98
C PHE A 141 16.25 22.26 7.64
N GLY A 142 17.50 22.62 7.45
CA GLY A 142 18.07 23.89 7.91
C GLY A 142 18.97 23.85 9.13
N GLY A 143 19.23 22.69 9.71
CA GLY A 143 20.29 22.52 10.71
C GLY A 143 21.67 22.62 10.04
N GLY A 144 22.41 23.69 10.33
CA GLY A 144 23.67 24.03 9.68
C GLY A 144 24.84 23.09 9.99
N ASP A 145 24.59 21.82 10.25
CA ASP A 145 25.64 20.85 10.48
C ASP A 145 25.61 19.73 9.46
N GLN A 146 26.71 19.55 8.84
CA GLN A 146 27.19 18.64 7.84
C GLN A 146 26.89 17.15 8.09
N GLN A 147 25.80 16.84 8.73
CA GLN A 147 25.45 15.50 9.09
C GLN A 147 24.87 14.79 7.87
N ARG A 148 25.68 14.00 7.27
CA ARG A 148 25.26 13.03 6.26
C ARG A 148 24.39 12.01 6.96
N PHE A 149 23.15 11.99 6.61
CA PHE A 149 22.23 10.95 7.06
C PHE A 149 22.21 9.83 6.00
N GLY A 150 22.41 8.61 6.45
CA GLY A 150 22.34 7.47 5.55
C GLY A 150 22.26 6.15 6.30
N THR A 151 21.62 5.18 5.67
CA THR A 151 21.43 3.85 6.21
C THR A 151 21.79 2.82 5.16
N ASN A 152 22.69 1.90 5.54
CA ASN A 152 22.79 0.63 4.84
C ASN A 152 21.71 -0.30 5.38
N LEU A 153 20.63 -0.45 4.61
CA LEU A 153 19.48 -1.26 5.00
C LEU A 153 19.86 -2.73 5.12
N SER A 154 20.65 -3.24 4.15
CA SER A 154 21.09 -4.63 4.15
C SER A 154 21.84 -4.96 5.44
N GLY A 155 22.81 -4.14 5.83
CA GLY A 155 23.51 -4.34 7.08
C GLY A 155 22.63 -4.17 8.32
N ALA A 156 21.70 -3.18 8.31
CA ALA A 156 20.85 -2.91 9.44
C ALA A 156 19.88 -4.06 9.74
N PHE A 157 19.22 -4.60 8.72
CA PHE A 157 18.22 -5.67 8.89
C PHE A 157 18.85 -7.07 8.97
N ASN A 158 20.02 -7.28 8.39
CA ASN A 158 20.74 -8.56 8.46
C ASN A 158 21.62 -8.71 9.70
N ALA A 159 21.66 -7.70 10.57
CA ALA A 159 22.43 -7.73 11.83
C ALA A 159 21.51 -8.09 13.00
N PRO A 160 21.35 -9.35 13.35
CA PRO A 160 20.40 -9.76 14.37
C PRO A 160 20.89 -9.37 15.78
N GLY A 161 19.95 -8.90 16.62
CA GLY A 161 20.05 -8.98 18.07
C GLY A 161 21.17 -8.20 18.75
N GLU A 162 21.70 -7.13 18.15
CA GLU A 162 22.76 -6.36 18.80
C GLU A 162 22.22 -5.44 19.89
N VAL A 163 22.73 -5.59 21.10
CA VAL A 163 22.42 -4.71 22.22
C VAL A 163 23.18 -3.40 22.05
N THR A 164 22.45 -2.30 21.88
CA THR A 164 23.02 -0.97 21.62
C THR A 164 23.33 -0.21 22.91
N GLY A 165 22.76 -0.64 24.01
CA GLY A 165 22.76 0.08 25.30
C GLY A 165 21.72 1.20 25.37
N ASN A 166 20.92 1.40 24.32
CA ASN A 166 19.76 2.27 24.33
C ASN A 166 18.48 1.43 24.53
N PRO A 167 17.79 1.53 25.69
CA PRO A 167 16.65 0.67 25.98
C PRO A 167 15.51 0.76 24.96
N VAL A 168 15.35 1.89 24.28
CA VAL A 168 14.32 2.08 23.26
C VAL A 168 14.69 1.31 22.00
N LEU A 169 15.94 1.42 21.54
CA LEU A 169 16.42 0.71 20.36
C LEU A 169 16.57 -0.79 20.62
N ASP A 170 17.00 -1.17 21.83
CA ASP A 170 17.16 -2.57 22.22
C ASP A 170 15.81 -3.29 22.38
N ALA A 171 14.73 -2.55 22.65
CA ALA A 171 13.37 -3.08 22.69
C ALA A 171 12.76 -3.27 21.28
N LEU A 172 13.35 -2.64 20.25
CA LEU A 172 12.97 -2.83 18.86
C LEU A 172 13.72 -4.07 18.35
N ASP A 173 13.02 -5.18 18.26
CA ASP A 173 13.54 -6.33 17.53
C ASP A 173 13.57 -5.98 16.04
N TYR A 174 14.77 -5.84 15.46
CA TYR A 174 14.92 -5.51 14.03
C TYR A 174 14.71 -6.78 13.22
N PRO A 175 13.52 -7.01 12.67
CA PRO A 175 13.26 -8.18 11.86
C PRO A 175 14.00 -8.05 10.53
N ASP A 176 14.49 -9.16 10.05
CA ASP A 176 15.07 -9.28 8.71
C ASP A 176 14.03 -9.01 7.62
N LYS A 177 12.77 -9.36 7.91
CA LYS A 177 11.64 -9.26 6.96
C LYS A 177 10.36 -8.83 7.65
N ALA A 178 9.48 -8.21 6.89
CA ALA A 178 8.08 -8.09 7.26
C ALA A 178 7.34 -9.34 6.81
N VAL A 179 6.67 -10.02 7.74
CA VAL A 179 5.90 -11.23 7.46
C VAL A 179 4.44 -10.96 7.76
N SER A 180 3.58 -11.33 6.83
CA SER A 180 2.13 -11.22 6.96
C SER A 180 1.48 -12.51 6.52
N ASP A 181 0.74 -13.16 7.40
CA ASP A 181 0.01 -14.38 7.09
C ASP A 181 -1.40 -14.34 7.66
N GLY A 182 -2.32 -15.06 7.03
CA GLY A 182 -3.68 -15.09 7.49
C GLY A 182 -4.64 -15.77 6.53
N VAL A 183 -5.91 -15.60 6.84
CA VAL A 183 -7.03 -16.06 6.00
C VAL A 183 -8.00 -14.90 5.83
N ILE A 184 -8.40 -14.65 4.59
CA ILE A 184 -9.47 -13.70 4.25
C ILE A 184 -10.63 -14.44 3.61
N GLY A 185 -11.82 -13.92 3.85
CA GLY A 185 -13.09 -14.51 3.41
C GLY A 185 -13.88 -13.60 2.48
N LYS A 186 -14.84 -14.21 1.78
CA LYS A 186 -15.83 -13.53 0.93
C LYS A 186 -17.14 -14.30 0.96
N ALA A 187 -18.26 -13.59 1.03
CA ALA A 187 -19.58 -14.14 0.84
C ALA A 187 -20.40 -13.18 -0.02
N THR A 188 -21.02 -13.69 -1.08
CA THR A 188 -21.92 -12.92 -1.97
C THR A 188 -23.21 -13.66 -2.17
N LEU A 189 -24.33 -13.01 -1.91
CA LEU A 189 -25.66 -13.48 -2.25
C LEU A 189 -26.19 -12.65 -3.41
N ALA A 190 -26.43 -13.28 -4.55
CA ALA A 190 -26.99 -12.65 -5.74
C ALA A 190 -28.44 -13.12 -5.97
N TRP A 191 -29.32 -12.19 -6.30
CA TRP A 191 -30.70 -12.44 -6.66
C TRP A 191 -31.01 -11.90 -8.04
N ASN A 192 -31.18 -12.81 -9.01
CA ASN A 192 -31.66 -12.53 -10.36
C ASN A 192 -33.18 -12.41 -10.33
N LYS A 193 -33.69 -11.21 -10.04
CA LYS A 193 -35.15 -10.97 -9.98
C LYS A 193 -35.82 -11.21 -11.33
N SER A 194 -35.11 -10.95 -12.42
CA SER A 194 -35.51 -11.24 -13.80
C SER A 194 -34.23 -11.33 -14.66
N GLU A 195 -34.37 -11.64 -15.96
CA GLU A 195 -33.25 -11.60 -16.92
C GLU A 195 -32.56 -10.21 -16.99
N ASP A 196 -33.31 -9.15 -16.66
CA ASP A 196 -32.87 -7.76 -16.77
C ASP A 196 -32.49 -7.11 -15.45
N VAL A 197 -32.74 -7.77 -14.31
CA VAL A 197 -32.55 -7.16 -12.99
C VAL A 197 -31.90 -8.13 -12.01
N MET A 198 -30.72 -7.78 -11.54
CA MET A 198 -29.99 -8.48 -10.50
C MET A 198 -29.67 -7.53 -9.33
N TYR A 199 -29.81 -8.03 -8.15
CA TYR A 199 -29.32 -7.43 -6.91
C TYR A 199 -28.33 -8.37 -6.23
N TYR A 200 -27.36 -7.80 -5.51
CA TYR A 200 -26.45 -8.60 -4.71
C TYR A 200 -26.06 -7.91 -3.41
N VAL A 201 -25.65 -8.72 -2.45
CA VAL A 201 -25.00 -8.28 -1.20
C VAL A 201 -23.69 -9.03 -1.08
N THR A 202 -22.63 -8.31 -0.79
CA THR A 202 -21.30 -8.89 -0.58
C THR A 202 -20.75 -8.46 0.77
N TRP A 203 -20.17 -9.39 1.49
CA TRP A 203 -19.19 -9.17 2.54
C TRP A 203 -17.85 -9.72 2.04
N SER A 204 -16.78 -8.96 2.22
CA SER A 204 -15.43 -9.41 1.84
C SER A 204 -14.36 -8.77 2.72
N GLU A 205 -13.31 -9.52 2.96
CA GLU A 205 -12.11 -9.08 3.65
C GLU A 205 -10.97 -8.86 2.67
N GLY A 206 -10.08 -7.95 3.03
CA GLY A 206 -8.85 -7.64 2.32
C GLY A 206 -7.77 -7.15 3.26
N PHE A 207 -6.56 -7.00 2.78
CA PHE A 207 -5.44 -6.50 3.56
C PHE A 207 -4.35 -5.92 2.65
N ARG A 208 -3.46 -5.09 3.24
CA ARG A 208 -2.14 -4.81 2.68
C ARG A 208 -1.08 -5.39 3.61
N PRO A 209 -0.05 -6.07 3.09
CA PRO A 209 1.00 -6.63 3.94
C PRO A 209 1.80 -5.55 4.65
N GLY A 210 2.42 -5.92 5.76
CA GLY A 210 3.38 -5.08 6.45
C GLY A 210 4.61 -4.77 5.60
N LEU A 211 5.27 -3.67 5.92
CA LEU A 211 6.45 -3.16 5.22
C LEU A 211 7.60 -2.93 6.20
N LEU A 212 8.82 -2.90 5.69
CA LEU A 212 10.00 -2.46 6.43
C LEU A 212 10.21 -0.96 6.26
N ASN A 213 10.44 -0.26 7.37
CA ASN A 213 10.81 1.15 7.38
C ASN A 213 12.31 1.35 7.30
N ARG A 214 12.69 2.49 6.82
CA ARG A 214 14.07 2.96 6.79
C ARG A 214 14.16 4.46 7.10
N PRO A 215 15.06 4.87 8.00
CA PRO A 215 15.74 4.04 8.99
C PRO A 215 14.79 3.66 10.11
N ALA A 216 14.83 2.42 10.54
CA ALA A 216 14.07 1.97 11.69
C ALA A 216 14.70 2.49 12.98
N GLY A 217 13.89 2.62 14.04
CA GLY A 217 14.35 3.02 15.38
C GLY A 217 14.62 4.51 15.56
N ALA A 218 14.31 5.36 14.58
CA ALA A 218 14.38 6.81 14.78
C ALA A 218 13.34 7.24 15.82
N VAL A 219 13.75 8.15 16.70
CA VAL A 219 12.92 8.66 17.81
C VAL A 219 12.67 10.14 17.60
N SER A 220 11.43 10.58 17.85
CA SER A 220 11.08 12.00 17.83
C SER A 220 11.92 12.80 18.86
N THR A 221 12.08 14.10 18.63
CA THR A 221 12.90 14.98 19.47
C THR A 221 12.40 15.02 20.93
N ASP A 222 11.10 14.87 21.13
CA ASP A 222 10.46 14.83 22.45
C ASP A 222 10.43 13.43 23.08
N GLY A 223 10.86 12.41 22.33
CA GLY A 223 10.91 11.02 22.77
C GLY A 223 9.54 10.33 22.88
N THR A 224 8.49 10.93 22.35
CA THR A 224 7.11 10.41 22.47
C THR A 224 6.77 9.39 21.40
N TYR A 225 7.48 9.40 20.29
CA TYR A 225 7.23 8.51 19.15
C TYR A 225 8.54 7.87 18.65
N THR A 226 8.44 6.64 18.21
CA THR A 226 9.56 5.90 17.63
C THR A 226 9.09 5.24 16.33
N VAL A 227 9.84 5.46 15.24
CA VAL A 227 9.57 4.78 13.95
C VAL A 227 9.78 3.28 14.12
N ARG A 228 8.72 2.52 13.91
CA ARG A 228 8.77 1.05 13.97
C ARG A 228 9.59 0.50 12.82
N PRO A 229 10.41 -0.54 13.04
CA PRO A 229 11.17 -1.18 11.96
C PRO A 229 10.23 -1.85 10.94
N VAL A 230 9.10 -2.35 11.40
CA VAL A 230 8.07 -3.03 10.59
C VAL A 230 6.71 -2.44 10.89
N THR A 231 5.91 -2.21 9.85
CA THR A 231 4.47 -1.97 9.99
C THR A 231 3.72 -3.29 10.02
N ASP A 232 2.62 -3.34 10.74
CA ASP A 232 1.68 -4.47 10.67
C ASP A 232 0.86 -4.41 9.35
N SER A 233 0.25 -5.50 8.95
CA SER A 233 -0.77 -5.47 7.90
C SER A 233 -1.91 -4.54 8.31
N ASP A 234 -2.48 -3.82 7.37
CA ASP A 234 -3.81 -3.25 7.58
C ASP A 234 -4.87 -4.24 7.10
N GLU A 235 -6.02 -4.20 7.75
CA GLU A 235 -7.15 -5.07 7.46
C GLU A 235 -8.33 -4.24 6.96
N ILE A 236 -9.04 -4.78 5.98
CA ILE A 236 -10.17 -4.11 5.34
C ILE A 236 -11.35 -5.07 5.34
N THR A 237 -12.50 -4.61 5.84
CA THR A 237 -13.77 -5.30 5.70
C THR A 237 -14.72 -4.45 4.86
N ASN A 238 -15.23 -5.02 3.77
CA ASN A 238 -16.17 -4.38 2.86
C ASN A 238 -17.55 -5.02 2.97
N TYR A 239 -18.58 -4.18 3.06
CA TYR A 239 -20.00 -4.53 2.94
C TYR A 239 -20.57 -3.76 1.76
N GLU A 240 -21.16 -4.47 0.82
CA GLU A 240 -21.66 -3.87 -0.42
C GLU A 240 -23.05 -4.39 -0.75
N PHE A 241 -23.93 -3.49 -1.16
CA PHE A 241 -25.19 -3.80 -1.82
C PHE A 241 -25.15 -3.22 -3.24
N GLY A 242 -25.30 -4.08 -4.25
CA GLY A 242 -25.25 -3.65 -5.63
C GLY A 242 -26.47 -4.04 -6.44
N TRP A 243 -26.62 -3.38 -7.59
CA TRP A 243 -27.63 -3.68 -8.58
C TRP A 243 -27.07 -3.62 -9.99
N LYS A 244 -27.57 -4.50 -10.84
CA LYS A 244 -27.34 -4.47 -12.29
C LYS A 244 -28.68 -4.53 -12.99
N THR A 245 -28.98 -3.52 -13.80
CA THR A 245 -30.30 -3.39 -14.40
C THR A 245 -30.23 -3.01 -15.87
N VAL A 246 -31.12 -3.63 -16.66
CA VAL A 246 -31.42 -3.26 -18.01
C VAL A 246 -32.91 -2.89 -18.06
N LEU A 247 -33.20 -1.63 -18.28
CA LEU A 247 -34.53 -1.05 -18.16
C LEU A 247 -35.01 -0.52 -19.51
N ARG A 248 -36.33 -0.24 -19.64
CA ARG A 248 -36.93 0.34 -20.84
C ARG A 248 -36.68 -0.50 -22.10
N ASP A 249 -36.91 -1.80 -22.03
CA ASP A 249 -36.72 -2.72 -23.16
C ASP A 249 -35.30 -2.65 -23.76
N GLY A 250 -34.29 -2.61 -22.89
CA GLY A 250 -32.87 -2.57 -23.28
C GLY A 250 -32.30 -1.17 -23.53
N GLN A 251 -33.11 -0.12 -23.45
CA GLN A 251 -32.65 1.24 -23.74
C GLN A 251 -31.79 1.84 -22.62
N LEU A 252 -32.01 1.46 -21.36
CA LEU A 252 -31.27 2.01 -20.23
C LEU A 252 -30.61 0.90 -19.43
N ARG A 253 -29.30 0.86 -19.45
CA ARG A 253 -28.50 0.11 -18.50
C ARG A 253 -28.13 1.06 -17.34
N PHE A 254 -28.43 0.62 -16.11
CA PHE A 254 -28.07 1.35 -14.90
C PHE A 254 -27.57 0.38 -13.84
N ASN A 255 -26.30 0.46 -13.51
CA ASN A 255 -25.65 -0.34 -12.50
C ASN A 255 -25.16 0.57 -11.36
N GLY A 256 -24.99 0.01 -10.18
CA GLY A 256 -24.40 0.73 -9.07
C GLY A 256 -24.22 -0.14 -7.86
N ALA A 257 -23.57 0.45 -6.87
CA ALA A 257 -23.37 -0.13 -5.55
C ALA A 257 -23.42 0.94 -4.47
N ALA A 258 -23.91 0.57 -3.30
CA ALA A 258 -23.71 1.28 -2.05
C ALA A 258 -22.78 0.42 -1.18
N PHE A 259 -21.77 1.03 -0.58
CA PHE A 259 -20.75 0.30 0.15
C PHE A 259 -20.40 0.97 1.48
N PHE A 260 -19.90 0.14 2.38
CA PHE A 260 -19.28 0.54 3.64
C PHE A 260 -18.01 -0.26 3.82
N VAL A 261 -16.90 0.45 4.03
CA VAL A 261 -15.55 -0.13 4.21
C VAL A 261 -15.04 0.28 5.57
N ASP A 262 -14.67 -0.70 6.37
CA ASP A 262 -13.97 -0.53 7.65
C ASP A 262 -12.51 -0.91 7.47
N ILE A 263 -11.61 -0.04 7.94
CA ILE A 263 -10.16 -0.20 7.79
C ILE A 263 -9.53 -0.13 9.17
N SER A 264 -8.92 -1.22 9.59
CA SER A 264 -8.13 -1.31 10.83
C SER A 264 -6.65 -1.17 10.54
N GLY A 265 -5.97 -0.35 11.32
CA GLY A 265 -4.52 -0.17 11.22
C GLY A 265 -4.05 0.40 9.89
N LEU A 266 -4.80 1.32 9.30
CA LEU A 266 -4.49 1.96 8.01
C LEU A 266 -3.02 2.38 7.93
N GLN A 267 -2.27 1.77 7.02
CA GLN A 267 -0.90 2.17 6.73
C GLN A 267 -0.90 3.47 5.94
N THR A 268 -0.17 4.46 6.43
CA THR A 268 0.06 5.72 5.72
C THR A 268 1.49 6.18 5.87
N SER A 269 1.93 7.06 4.96
CA SER A 269 3.21 7.72 5.10
C SER A 269 3.06 8.96 5.98
N ILE A 270 3.90 9.05 6.99
CA ILE A 270 3.98 10.18 7.91
C ILE A 270 5.22 11.01 7.55
N PHE A 271 5.07 12.33 7.60
CA PHE A 271 6.17 13.27 7.47
C PHE A 271 6.43 13.93 8.82
N ASP A 272 7.61 13.69 9.37
CA ASP A 272 8.05 14.35 10.60
C ASP A 272 9.48 14.88 10.44
N PRO A 273 9.65 16.21 10.31
CA PRO A 273 10.96 16.82 10.13
C PRO A 273 11.86 16.73 11.38
N SER A 274 11.31 16.37 12.54
CA SER A 274 12.09 16.16 13.76
C SER A 274 12.83 14.84 13.77
N MET A 275 12.44 13.90 12.89
CA MET A 275 13.04 12.57 12.80
C MET A 275 14.13 12.51 11.74
N ALA A 276 15.05 11.60 11.93
CA ALA A 276 16.15 11.35 11.00
C ALA A 276 15.67 10.86 9.62
N ASN A 277 14.52 10.21 9.56
CA ASN A 277 13.82 9.85 8.35
C ASN A 277 12.56 10.69 8.22
N LEU A 278 12.57 11.64 7.29
CA LEU A 278 11.46 12.59 7.12
C LEU A 278 10.14 11.92 6.71
N PHE A 279 10.22 10.80 6.00
CA PHE A 279 9.07 10.02 5.57
C PHE A 279 9.22 8.58 6.05
N PHE A 280 8.23 8.09 6.73
CA PHE A 280 8.14 6.70 7.16
C PHE A 280 6.69 6.23 7.09
N SER A 281 6.49 4.93 7.05
CA SER A 281 5.15 4.32 7.07
C SER A 281 4.83 3.82 8.47
N ASP A 282 3.59 3.99 8.90
CA ASP A 282 3.08 3.38 10.11
C ASP A 282 1.60 3.02 9.96
N ASN A 283 1.11 2.16 10.83
CA ASN A 283 -0.30 1.88 11.01
C ASN A 283 -0.92 3.03 11.81
N ALA A 284 -1.27 4.11 11.11
CA ALA A 284 -1.50 5.41 11.73
C ALA A 284 -2.93 5.64 12.20
N ALA A 285 -3.90 4.88 11.69
CA ALA A 285 -5.31 5.14 11.94
C ALA A 285 -6.20 3.92 11.76
N ASP A 286 -7.37 3.96 12.38
CA ASP A 286 -8.55 3.22 11.93
C ASP A 286 -9.43 4.20 11.15
N ALA A 287 -10.02 3.76 10.04
CA ALA A 287 -10.81 4.62 9.16
C ALA A 287 -12.04 3.91 8.60
N GLU A 288 -13.04 4.68 8.25
CA GLU A 288 -14.25 4.21 7.58
C GLU A 288 -14.47 4.96 6.26
N ILE A 289 -14.99 4.27 5.27
CA ILE A 289 -15.43 4.85 4.01
C ILE A 289 -16.83 4.33 3.70
N SER A 290 -17.76 5.23 3.43
CA SER A 290 -19.08 4.87 2.92
C SER A 290 -19.38 5.61 1.63
N GLY A 291 -20.15 5.00 0.74
CA GLY A 291 -20.42 5.65 -0.52
C GLY A 291 -21.44 4.96 -1.39
N VAL A 292 -21.73 5.65 -2.49
CA VAL A 292 -22.56 5.14 -3.58
C VAL A 292 -21.87 5.46 -4.89
N GLU A 293 -21.80 4.48 -5.75
CA GLU A 293 -21.28 4.64 -7.10
C GLU A 293 -22.21 4.02 -8.13
N GLY A 294 -22.13 4.47 -9.36
CA GLY A 294 -22.92 3.91 -10.43
C GLY A 294 -22.52 4.38 -11.81
N ASP A 295 -22.97 3.64 -12.78
CA ASP A 295 -22.86 3.96 -14.20
C ASP A 295 -24.18 3.78 -14.91
N PHE A 296 -24.34 4.54 -15.98
CA PHE A 296 -25.49 4.37 -16.87
C PHE A 296 -25.09 4.50 -18.34
N THR A 297 -25.84 3.80 -19.18
CA THR A 297 -25.82 3.96 -20.63
C THR A 297 -27.26 4.01 -21.13
N TYR A 298 -27.59 5.11 -21.77
CA TYR A 298 -28.93 5.33 -22.35
C TYR A 298 -28.88 5.43 -23.87
N TYR A 299 -29.45 4.44 -24.52
CA TYR A 299 -29.72 4.43 -25.96
C TYR A 299 -31.02 5.21 -26.19
N THR A 300 -30.88 6.42 -26.67
CA THR A 300 -32.07 7.30 -26.86
C THR A 300 -32.94 6.85 -28.03
N ASN A 301 -34.17 7.37 -28.11
CA ASN A 301 -35.03 7.15 -29.26
C ASN A 301 -34.55 7.87 -30.55
N THR A 302 -33.49 8.69 -30.43
CA THR A 302 -32.84 9.33 -31.58
C THR A 302 -31.80 8.38 -32.14
N ASP A 303 -31.95 7.98 -33.38
CA ASP A 303 -31.07 7.04 -34.06
C ASP A 303 -29.58 7.45 -33.89
N GLY A 304 -28.75 6.49 -33.47
CA GLY A 304 -27.31 6.69 -33.21
C GLY A 304 -26.93 7.61 -32.05
N LEU A 305 -27.87 8.09 -31.21
CA LEU A 305 -27.58 8.94 -30.06
C LEU A 305 -27.55 8.13 -28.77
N VAL A 306 -26.38 8.11 -28.12
CA VAL A 306 -26.14 7.42 -26.84
C VAL A 306 -25.64 8.43 -25.84
N VAL A 307 -26.19 8.37 -24.63
CA VAL A 307 -25.70 9.14 -23.46
C VAL A 307 -25.23 8.16 -22.41
N SER A 308 -24.03 8.36 -21.90
CA SER A 308 -23.47 7.54 -20.83
C SER A 308 -22.81 8.40 -19.77
N GLY A 309 -22.66 7.85 -18.57
CA GLY A 309 -21.99 8.53 -17.49
C GLY A 309 -21.70 7.58 -16.34
N ALA A 310 -20.85 8.06 -15.43
CA ALA A 310 -20.56 7.41 -14.17
C ALA A 310 -20.46 8.46 -13.08
N PHE A 311 -20.76 8.06 -11.85
CA PHE A 311 -20.63 8.90 -10.67
C PHE A 311 -20.16 8.08 -9.48
N SER A 312 -19.46 8.72 -8.56
CA SER A 312 -19.12 8.20 -7.24
C SER A 312 -19.29 9.33 -6.24
N MET A 313 -19.94 9.04 -5.14
CA MET A 313 -20.07 9.90 -3.97
C MET A 313 -19.63 9.08 -2.76
N LEU A 314 -18.65 9.58 -2.02
CA LEU A 314 -18.15 8.90 -0.84
C LEU A 314 -17.94 9.89 0.31
N ASP A 315 -18.04 9.37 1.49
CA ASP A 315 -17.64 9.99 2.75
C ASP A 315 -16.56 9.10 3.38
N SER A 316 -15.46 9.71 3.79
CA SER A 316 -14.34 9.00 4.41
C SER A 316 -13.92 9.71 5.69
N GLU A 317 -13.69 8.95 6.74
CA GLU A 317 -13.35 9.50 8.04
C GLU A 317 -12.29 8.67 8.76
N ILE A 318 -11.30 9.33 9.31
CA ILE A 318 -10.39 8.74 10.30
C ILE A 318 -11.16 8.63 11.62
N LYS A 319 -11.41 7.40 12.06
CA LYS A 319 -12.19 7.14 13.30
C LYS A 319 -11.32 7.20 14.53
N LYS A 320 -10.08 6.77 14.40
CA LYS A 320 -9.14 6.71 15.52
C LYS A 320 -7.72 6.97 15.02
N SER A 321 -7.02 7.87 15.70
CA SER A 321 -5.58 8.03 15.52
C SER A 321 -4.84 6.99 16.35
N LEU A 322 -3.85 6.34 15.76
CA LEU A 322 -3.01 5.33 16.42
C LEU A 322 -1.58 5.84 16.67
N THR A 323 -1.21 7.00 16.12
CA THR A 323 0.17 7.50 16.16
C THR A 323 0.24 8.94 16.67
N THR A 324 0.60 9.88 15.82
CA THR A 324 0.95 11.27 16.15
C THR A 324 -0.22 12.24 15.91
N ASP A 325 -0.04 13.48 16.35
CA ASP A 325 -1.02 14.58 16.18
C ASP A 325 -1.29 14.96 14.71
N ASP A 326 -0.47 14.48 13.76
CA ASP A 326 -0.65 14.74 12.33
C ASP A 326 -1.78 13.93 11.69
N VAL A 327 -2.23 12.86 12.33
CA VAL A 327 -3.34 12.02 11.91
C VAL A 327 -4.46 12.13 12.94
N VAL A 328 -5.48 12.94 12.64
CA VAL A 328 -6.52 13.33 13.60
C VAL A 328 -7.85 12.66 13.27
N ALA A 329 -8.50 12.10 14.30
CA ALA A 329 -9.85 11.56 14.17
C ALA A 329 -10.86 12.65 13.72
N GLY A 330 -11.77 12.30 12.83
CA GLY A 330 -12.73 13.19 12.20
C GLY A 330 -12.23 13.83 10.89
N MET A 331 -10.96 13.62 10.49
CA MET A 331 -10.46 14.09 9.20
C MET A 331 -10.83 13.11 8.07
N PRO A 332 -11.08 13.61 6.85
CA PRO A 332 -11.24 12.77 5.69
C PRO A 332 -9.91 12.11 5.28
N LEU A 333 -9.97 11.00 4.57
CA LEU A 333 -8.80 10.36 3.98
C LEU A 333 -8.22 11.22 2.84
N ALA A 334 -6.90 11.27 2.78
CA ALA A 334 -6.21 11.92 1.67
C ALA A 334 -6.51 11.21 0.34
N PHE A 335 -6.59 11.98 -0.74
CA PHE A 335 -6.87 11.50 -2.10
C PHE A 335 -8.22 10.78 -2.29
N ALA A 336 -9.16 10.95 -1.37
CA ALA A 336 -10.50 10.41 -1.41
C ALA A 336 -11.53 11.55 -1.71
N PRO A 337 -11.77 11.91 -2.98
CA PRO A 337 -12.69 12.99 -3.30
C PRO A 337 -14.13 12.60 -2.94
N GLU A 338 -14.85 13.48 -2.25
CA GLU A 338 -16.25 13.26 -1.85
C GLU A 338 -17.19 13.03 -3.04
N MET A 339 -16.87 13.59 -4.19
CA MET A 339 -17.68 13.45 -5.40
C MET A 339 -16.82 13.48 -6.66
N GLN A 340 -17.07 12.54 -7.54
CA GLN A 340 -16.52 12.52 -8.89
C GLN A 340 -17.54 11.98 -9.88
N GLY A 341 -17.41 12.36 -11.14
CA GLY A 341 -18.30 11.86 -12.17
C GLY A 341 -17.91 12.34 -13.56
N ASN A 342 -18.51 11.69 -14.55
CA ASN A 342 -18.39 12.06 -15.94
C ASN A 342 -19.71 11.85 -16.67
N ILE A 343 -19.90 12.54 -17.77
CA ILE A 343 -20.98 12.33 -18.73
C ILE A 343 -20.42 12.40 -20.14
N ALA A 344 -20.88 11.51 -21.01
CA ALA A 344 -20.50 11.47 -22.43
C ALA A 344 -21.75 11.39 -23.30
N VAL A 345 -21.71 12.09 -24.42
CA VAL A 345 -22.74 12.03 -25.46
C VAL A 345 -22.06 11.63 -26.75
N ARG A 346 -22.54 10.53 -27.33
CA ARG A 346 -22.07 10.02 -28.63
C ARG A 346 -23.21 10.05 -29.64
N LYS A 347 -22.93 10.62 -30.79
CA LYS A 347 -23.84 10.60 -31.94
C LYS A 347 -23.15 9.93 -33.13
N GLU A 348 -23.78 8.90 -33.67
CA GLU A 348 -23.39 8.26 -34.93
C GLU A 348 -24.33 8.74 -36.03
N TRP A 349 -23.75 9.14 -37.15
CA TRP A 349 -24.53 9.47 -38.37
C TRP A 349 -24.36 8.33 -39.35
N GLY A 350 -25.47 7.75 -39.83
CA GLY A 350 -25.43 6.83 -40.93
C GLY A 350 -24.87 7.53 -42.18
N MET A 351 -23.90 6.91 -42.82
CA MET A 351 -23.41 7.33 -44.15
C MET A 351 -24.35 6.80 -45.22
#